data_2861c12b77abd363244d8322e05a5a1b
#
_entry.id   2861c12b77abd363244d8322e05a5a1b
#
_cell.length_a   1.000
_cell.length_b   1.000
_cell.length_c   1.000
_cell.angle_alpha   90.00
_cell.angle_beta   90.00
_cell.angle_gamma   90.00
#
_symmetry.space_group_name_H-M   'P 1'
#
loop_
_entity.id
_entity.type
_entity.pdbx_description
1 polymer ?
#
loop_
_entity_poly.entity_id
_entity_poly.type
_entity_poly.pdbx_seq_one_letter_code
_entity_poly.pdbx_strand_id
1 'polypeptide(L)'
;MKDALGILEVTGLTPAMVALDAMDKAGEIRVLQVESNDFYGVVLKVTGSQASVATAIAAGKSVAEQMGGKPVGTVLNNPDEKAWPALESKVEVSPLIQQPIVKTPNYEAIASRKGSAMENISALGFIETQGFTAVFEAIDSACKAANVEVLGKEKLGGGYITVVIKGDVAAVQAAVEAGVTKVGSLGKLIAGHVIARPSAAVLSLLPKL
;
A
#
# COMPACT_ATOMS: atom_id res chain seq x y z
N MET A 1 -10.59 -27.38 4.75
CA MET A 1 -10.52 -26.40 5.86
C MET A 1 -10.94 -25.07 5.26
N LYS A 2 -11.82 -24.33 5.92
CA LYS A 2 -12.14 -22.96 5.48
C LYS A 2 -10.96 -22.06 5.84
N ASP A 3 -10.61 -21.15 4.94
CA ASP A 3 -9.51 -20.21 5.17
C ASP A 3 -9.85 -19.21 6.29
N ALA A 4 -8.86 -18.85 7.07
CA ALA A 4 -8.97 -17.77 8.02
C ALA A 4 -8.98 -16.43 7.27
N LEU A 5 -9.64 -15.42 7.82
CA LEU A 5 -9.64 -14.05 7.34
C LEU A 5 -8.87 -13.15 8.32
N GLY A 6 -7.81 -12.55 7.85
CA GLY A 6 -7.08 -11.49 8.55
C GLY A 6 -7.55 -10.12 8.06
N ILE A 7 -7.78 -9.22 9.00
CA ILE A 7 -8.14 -7.83 8.73
C ILE A 7 -7.15 -6.94 9.46
N LEU A 8 -6.52 -6.02 8.73
CA LEU A 8 -5.61 -5.03 9.29
C LEU A 8 -5.97 -3.66 8.73
N GLU A 9 -6.39 -2.75 9.60
CA GLU A 9 -6.63 -1.36 9.28
C GLU A 9 -5.43 -0.51 9.68
N VAL A 10 -4.97 0.35 8.76
CA VAL A 10 -3.76 1.18 8.94
C VAL A 10 -4.04 2.60 8.47
N THR A 11 -3.65 3.60 9.25
CA THR A 11 -3.71 5.01 8.85
C THR A 11 -2.56 5.33 7.88
N GLY A 12 -2.87 5.91 6.72
CA GLY A 12 -1.92 6.24 5.65
C GLY A 12 -1.72 5.10 4.64
N LEU A 13 -1.58 5.46 3.37
CA LEU A 13 -1.35 4.48 2.29
C LEU A 13 0.06 3.89 2.37
N THR A 14 1.07 4.72 2.60
CA THR A 14 2.46 4.27 2.69
C THR A 14 2.64 3.25 3.81
N PRO A 15 2.23 3.51 5.08
CA PRO A 15 2.29 2.51 6.13
C PRO A 15 1.52 1.23 5.80
N ALA A 16 0.35 1.34 5.14
CA ALA A 16 -0.44 0.18 4.73
C ALA A 16 0.27 -0.68 3.67
N MET A 17 0.90 -0.07 2.66
CA MET A 17 1.64 -0.81 1.62
C MET A 17 2.89 -1.49 2.19
N VAL A 18 3.61 -0.84 3.09
CA VAL A 18 4.77 -1.44 3.77
C VAL A 18 4.33 -2.59 4.70
N ALA A 19 3.21 -2.42 5.41
CA ALA A 19 2.62 -3.49 6.21
C ALA A 19 2.21 -4.68 5.33
N LEU A 20 1.57 -4.43 4.18
CA LEU A 20 1.19 -5.48 3.24
C LEU A 20 2.39 -6.26 2.69
N ASP A 21 3.47 -5.56 2.36
CA ASP A 21 4.72 -6.18 1.92
C ASP A 21 5.30 -7.10 3.01
N ALA A 22 5.31 -6.63 4.26
CA ALA A 22 5.75 -7.43 5.39
C ALA A 22 4.85 -8.65 5.65
N MET A 23 3.53 -8.49 5.51
CA MET A 23 2.55 -9.56 5.66
C MET A 23 2.76 -10.66 4.61
N ASP A 24 2.91 -10.29 3.33
CA ASP A 24 3.08 -11.22 2.21
C ASP A 24 4.43 -11.96 2.28
N LYS A 25 5.46 -11.32 2.83
CA LYS A 25 6.77 -11.93 3.06
C LYS A 25 6.84 -12.82 4.32
N ALA A 26 5.95 -12.60 5.29
CA ALA A 26 5.96 -13.31 6.56
C ALA A 26 5.11 -14.60 6.56
N GLY A 27 4.10 -14.71 5.69
CA GLY A 27 3.20 -15.84 5.65
C GLY A 27 2.60 -16.10 4.29
N GLU A 28 2.24 -17.34 4.00
CA GLU A 28 1.50 -17.69 2.79
C GLU A 28 0.06 -17.17 2.91
N ILE A 29 -0.16 -15.97 2.42
CA ILE A 29 -1.47 -15.32 2.41
C ILE A 29 -1.87 -14.94 0.99
N ARG A 30 -3.17 -14.73 0.80
CA ARG A 30 -3.72 -14.14 -0.39
C ARG A 30 -4.50 -12.89 -0.02
N VAL A 31 -4.20 -11.77 -0.66
CA VAL A 31 -5.00 -10.56 -0.47
C VAL A 31 -6.38 -10.78 -1.10
N LEU A 32 -7.41 -10.62 -0.29
CA LEU A 32 -8.80 -10.67 -0.72
C LEU A 32 -9.21 -9.32 -1.31
N GLN A 33 -9.09 -8.27 -0.51
CA GLN A 33 -9.44 -6.91 -0.87
C GLN A 33 -8.57 -5.90 -0.12
N VAL A 34 -8.43 -4.72 -0.71
CA VAL A 34 -7.88 -3.54 -0.06
C VAL A 34 -8.87 -2.41 -0.21
N GLU A 35 -9.27 -1.81 0.90
CA GLU A 35 -10.28 -0.76 0.93
C GLU A 35 -9.72 0.51 1.55
N SER A 36 -9.97 1.65 0.90
CA SER A 36 -9.73 2.94 1.54
C SER A 36 -10.91 3.27 2.44
N ASN A 37 -10.65 3.59 3.70
CA ASN A 37 -11.69 4.12 4.59
C ASN A 37 -11.77 5.66 4.46
N ASP A 38 -12.85 6.26 4.94
CA ASP A 38 -13.04 7.71 4.88
C ASP A 38 -12.21 8.48 5.92
N PHE A 39 -11.38 7.78 6.71
CA PHE A 39 -10.61 8.34 7.82
C PHE A 39 -9.09 8.21 7.61
N TYR A 40 -8.63 8.47 6.40
CA TYR A 40 -7.21 8.47 6.00
C TYR A 40 -6.51 7.12 6.12
N GLY A 41 -7.27 6.04 6.15
CA GLY A 41 -6.75 4.70 6.35
C GLY A 41 -7.05 3.75 5.20
N VAL A 42 -6.42 2.59 5.30
CA VAL A 42 -6.56 1.47 4.38
C VAL A 42 -6.80 0.21 5.17
N VAL A 43 -7.82 -0.54 4.79
CA VAL A 43 -8.14 -1.85 5.34
C VAL A 43 -7.59 -2.93 4.41
N LEU A 44 -6.72 -3.75 4.93
CA LEU A 44 -6.14 -4.92 4.26
C LEU A 44 -6.90 -6.16 4.69
N LYS A 45 -7.53 -6.87 3.77
CA LYS A 45 -8.21 -8.15 4.00
C LYS A 45 -7.42 -9.27 3.32
N VAL A 46 -6.97 -10.24 4.10
CA VAL A 46 -6.13 -11.35 3.62
C VAL A 46 -6.68 -12.70 4.06
N THR A 47 -6.51 -13.72 3.25
CA THR A 47 -6.94 -15.08 3.54
C THR A 47 -5.78 -16.08 3.47
N GLY A 48 -5.92 -17.20 4.16
CA GLY A 48 -4.95 -18.29 4.19
C GLY A 48 -5.17 -19.23 5.38
N SER A 49 -4.17 -20.06 5.68
CA SER A 49 -4.23 -20.89 6.89
C SER A 49 -4.25 -19.99 8.13
N GLN A 50 -4.86 -20.47 9.23
CA GLN A 50 -4.90 -19.73 10.50
C GLN A 50 -3.50 -19.26 10.95
N ALA A 51 -2.51 -20.13 10.85
CA ALA A 51 -1.14 -19.81 11.25
C ALA A 51 -0.51 -18.75 10.35
N SER A 52 -0.66 -18.88 9.01
CA SER A 52 -0.12 -17.93 8.05
C SER A 52 -0.75 -16.54 8.23
N VAL A 53 -2.08 -16.49 8.39
CA VAL A 53 -2.80 -15.23 8.59
C VAL A 53 -2.41 -14.58 9.92
N ALA A 54 -2.31 -15.34 11.00
CA ALA A 54 -1.89 -14.81 12.30
C ALA A 54 -0.47 -14.21 12.24
N THR A 55 0.48 -14.94 11.61
CA THR A 55 1.85 -14.46 11.40
C THR A 55 1.88 -13.18 10.55
N ALA A 56 1.13 -13.16 9.45
CA ALA A 56 1.06 -12.02 8.56
C ALA A 56 0.49 -10.78 9.28
N ILE A 57 -0.64 -10.91 9.99
CA ILE A 57 -1.24 -9.80 10.73
C ILE A 57 -0.29 -9.26 11.80
N ALA A 58 0.42 -10.13 12.53
CA ALA A 58 1.41 -9.71 13.52
C ALA A 58 2.56 -8.93 12.88
N ALA A 59 3.11 -9.40 11.76
CA ALA A 59 4.17 -8.73 11.03
C ALA A 59 3.72 -7.35 10.49
N GLY A 60 2.56 -7.30 9.83
CA GLY A 60 2.00 -6.06 9.30
C GLY A 60 1.71 -5.03 10.40
N LYS A 61 1.13 -5.47 11.51
CA LYS A 61 0.86 -4.62 12.67
C LYS A 61 2.14 -4.01 13.23
N SER A 62 3.18 -4.82 13.45
CA SER A 62 4.47 -4.34 13.96
C SER A 62 5.09 -3.27 13.08
N VAL A 63 5.11 -3.47 11.76
CA VAL A 63 5.67 -2.50 10.81
C VAL A 63 4.83 -1.23 10.75
N ALA A 64 3.51 -1.34 10.69
CA ALA A 64 2.62 -0.19 10.67
C ALA A 64 2.73 0.67 11.95
N GLU A 65 2.91 0.04 13.12
CA GLU A 65 3.17 0.76 14.38
C GLU A 65 4.47 1.58 14.33
N GLN A 66 5.55 0.98 13.83
CA GLN A 66 6.84 1.67 13.67
C GLN A 66 6.76 2.88 12.74
N MET A 67 5.85 2.85 11.78
CA MET A 67 5.60 3.95 10.83
C MET A 67 4.55 4.95 11.32
N GLY A 68 4.02 4.79 12.54
CA GLY A 68 2.98 5.67 13.09
C GLY A 68 1.58 5.46 12.48
N GLY A 69 1.37 4.36 11.78
CA GLY A 69 0.13 4.02 11.06
C GLY A 69 -1.04 3.57 11.95
N LYS A 70 -0.87 3.53 13.27
CA LYS A 70 -1.92 3.20 14.26
C LYS A 70 -2.74 1.96 13.89
N PRO A 71 -2.11 0.79 13.69
CA PRO A 71 -2.79 -0.38 13.15
C PRO A 71 -3.80 -0.96 14.14
N VAL A 72 -4.96 -1.36 13.61
CA VAL A 72 -5.94 -2.20 14.30
C VAL A 72 -6.14 -3.47 13.49
N GLY A 73 -5.94 -4.64 14.10
CA GLY A 73 -6.00 -5.90 13.35
C GLY A 73 -6.63 -7.04 14.14
N THR A 74 -7.26 -7.95 13.41
CA THR A 74 -7.88 -9.16 13.96
C THR A 74 -7.75 -10.34 12.99
N VAL A 75 -7.91 -11.55 13.51
CA VAL A 75 -7.98 -12.80 12.74
C VAL A 75 -9.28 -13.52 13.06
N LEU A 76 -10.09 -13.74 12.04
CA LEU A 76 -11.29 -14.55 12.09
C LEU A 76 -10.93 -15.96 11.61
N ASN A 77 -10.78 -16.92 12.52
CA ASN A 77 -10.26 -18.25 12.19
C ASN A 77 -11.22 -19.09 11.34
N ASN A 78 -12.50 -18.84 11.45
CA ASN A 78 -13.54 -19.52 10.67
C ASN A 78 -14.74 -18.59 10.53
N PRO A 79 -14.68 -17.59 9.63
CA PRO A 79 -15.78 -16.65 9.43
C PRO A 79 -17.08 -17.40 9.14
N ASP A 80 -18.19 -16.99 9.77
CA ASP A 80 -19.51 -17.53 9.49
C ASP A 80 -19.91 -17.22 8.05
N GLU A 81 -20.53 -18.22 7.37
CA GLU A 81 -20.95 -18.03 5.99
C GLU A 81 -21.92 -16.85 5.78
N LYS A 82 -22.77 -16.61 6.78
CA LYS A 82 -23.72 -15.50 6.75
C LYS A 82 -23.06 -14.13 6.92
N ALA A 83 -21.82 -14.08 7.45
CA ALA A 83 -21.08 -12.84 7.60
C ALA A 83 -20.38 -12.39 6.31
N TRP A 84 -20.06 -13.32 5.40
CA TRP A 84 -19.33 -13.01 4.17
C TRP A 84 -19.92 -11.87 3.33
N PRO A 85 -21.23 -11.72 3.15
CA PRO A 85 -21.80 -10.58 2.42
C PRO A 85 -21.47 -9.20 3.03
N ALA A 86 -21.10 -9.16 4.31
CA ALA A 86 -20.66 -7.96 4.99
C ALA A 86 -19.12 -7.85 5.11
N LEU A 87 -18.40 -8.97 4.99
CA LEU A 87 -16.95 -9.00 5.02
C LEU A 87 -16.31 -8.66 3.68
N GLU A 88 -17.00 -8.99 2.58
CA GLU A 88 -16.59 -8.60 1.23
C GLU A 88 -17.35 -7.34 0.80
N SER A 89 -16.61 -6.35 0.37
CA SER A 89 -17.19 -5.11 -0.16
C SER A 89 -17.34 -5.20 -1.68
N LYS A 90 -18.39 -4.61 -2.21
CA LYS A 90 -18.56 -4.47 -3.66
C LYS A 90 -17.52 -3.48 -4.21
N VAL A 91 -17.19 -3.64 -5.48
CA VAL A 91 -16.36 -2.64 -6.18
C VAL A 91 -17.06 -1.29 -6.09
N GLU A 92 -16.35 -0.31 -5.55
CA GLU A 92 -16.84 1.04 -5.36
C GLU A 92 -15.81 2.05 -5.86
N VAL A 93 -16.28 3.10 -6.52
CA VAL A 93 -15.47 4.22 -7.00
C VAL A 93 -15.97 5.49 -6.32
N SER A 94 -15.07 6.20 -5.63
CA SER A 94 -15.38 7.49 -5.05
C SER A 94 -15.33 8.59 -6.14
N PRO A 95 -16.43 9.29 -6.40
CA PRO A 95 -16.42 10.41 -7.35
C PRO A 95 -15.61 11.61 -6.84
N LEU A 96 -15.43 11.77 -5.53
CA LEU A 96 -14.69 12.88 -4.93
C LEU A 96 -13.19 12.78 -5.18
N ILE A 97 -12.62 11.59 -5.03
CA ILE A 97 -11.19 11.35 -5.27
C ILE A 97 -10.91 10.75 -6.65
N GLN A 98 -11.96 10.36 -7.39
CA GLN A 98 -11.91 9.78 -8.74
C GLN A 98 -11.06 8.50 -8.80
N GLN A 99 -11.17 7.67 -7.76
CA GLN A 99 -10.40 6.43 -7.62
C GLN A 99 -11.26 5.30 -7.04
N PRO A 100 -10.93 4.02 -7.33
CA PRO A 100 -11.55 2.90 -6.65
C PRO A 100 -11.27 2.95 -5.15
N ILE A 101 -12.31 2.84 -4.34
CA ILE A 101 -12.19 2.66 -2.88
C ILE A 101 -11.84 1.20 -2.58
N VAL A 102 -12.52 0.26 -3.24
CA VAL A 102 -12.30 -1.17 -3.09
C VAL A 102 -11.45 -1.68 -4.24
N LYS A 103 -10.28 -2.24 -3.90
CA LYS A 103 -9.35 -2.84 -4.87
C LYS A 103 -9.25 -4.34 -4.61
N THR A 104 -9.40 -5.14 -5.65
CA THR A 104 -9.16 -6.58 -5.62
C THR A 104 -7.90 -6.86 -6.45
N PRO A 105 -6.88 -7.49 -5.87
CA PRO A 105 -5.66 -7.81 -6.60
C PRO A 105 -5.93 -8.74 -7.78
N ASN A 106 -5.37 -8.42 -8.93
CA ASN A 106 -5.43 -9.28 -10.11
C ASN A 106 -4.13 -10.06 -10.26
N TYR A 107 -4.03 -11.19 -9.55
CA TYR A 107 -2.88 -12.07 -9.59
C TYR A 107 -2.65 -12.73 -10.95
N GLU A 108 -3.71 -12.96 -11.75
CA GLU A 108 -3.57 -13.51 -13.10
C GLU A 108 -2.91 -12.51 -14.05
N ALA A 109 -3.25 -11.23 -13.93
CA ALA A 109 -2.60 -10.18 -14.69
C ALA A 109 -1.11 -10.03 -14.32
N ILE A 110 -0.72 -10.32 -13.09
CA ILE A 110 0.69 -10.34 -12.67
C ILE A 110 1.39 -11.56 -13.25
N ALA A 111 0.78 -12.73 -13.13
CA ALA A 111 1.34 -13.99 -13.66
C ALA A 111 1.50 -13.96 -15.20
N SER A 112 0.54 -13.35 -15.91
CA SER A 112 0.59 -13.22 -17.38
C SER A 112 1.60 -12.17 -17.87
N ARG A 113 2.08 -11.31 -17.00
CA ARG A 113 3.12 -10.29 -17.28
C ARG A 113 4.55 -10.80 -17.07
N LYS A 114 4.75 -12.11 -16.88
CA LYS A 114 6.08 -12.72 -16.88
C LYS A 114 6.83 -12.31 -18.14
N GLY A 115 7.93 -11.55 -17.97
CA GLY A 115 8.70 -10.95 -19.07
C GLY A 115 8.37 -9.47 -19.37
N SER A 116 7.46 -8.83 -18.65
CA SER A 116 7.17 -7.39 -18.81
C SER A 116 7.98 -6.50 -17.84
N ALA A 117 8.02 -5.19 -18.12
CA ALA A 117 8.77 -4.20 -17.33
C ALA A 117 8.39 -4.15 -15.82
N MET A 118 7.33 -4.83 -15.38
CA MET A 118 6.96 -4.96 -13.97
C MET A 118 7.69 -6.09 -13.22
N GLU A 119 8.28 -7.07 -13.94
CA GLU A 119 9.07 -8.14 -13.30
C GLU A 119 10.42 -7.65 -12.74
N ASN A 120 10.87 -6.47 -13.19
CA ASN A 120 12.16 -5.91 -12.82
C ASN A 120 12.07 -4.68 -11.91
N ILE A 121 10.98 -4.53 -11.14
CA ILE A 121 10.92 -3.46 -10.16
C ILE A 121 11.80 -3.84 -8.96
N SER A 122 12.99 -3.27 -8.92
CA SER A 122 13.96 -3.51 -7.83
C SER A 122 13.54 -2.84 -6.54
N ALA A 123 12.93 -1.64 -6.63
CA ALA A 123 12.40 -0.91 -5.49
C ALA A 123 11.22 -0.01 -5.88
N LEU A 124 10.34 0.21 -4.90
CA LEU A 124 9.30 1.24 -4.90
C LEU A 124 9.62 2.29 -3.85
N GLY A 125 9.42 3.55 -4.20
CA GLY A 125 9.46 4.67 -3.27
C GLY A 125 8.07 5.26 -3.11
N PHE A 126 7.72 5.61 -1.88
CA PHE A 126 6.47 6.24 -1.51
C PHE A 126 6.76 7.54 -0.81
N ILE A 127 6.10 8.63 -1.23
CA ILE A 127 6.11 9.91 -0.54
C ILE A 127 4.66 10.29 -0.31
N GLU A 128 4.23 10.31 0.94
CA GLU A 128 2.87 10.61 1.36
C GLU A 128 2.83 11.89 2.17
N THR A 129 1.95 12.81 1.76
CA THR A 129 1.77 14.10 2.43
C THR A 129 0.30 14.39 2.67
N GLN A 130 0.01 15.25 3.62
CA GLN A 130 -1.24 15.98 3.67
C GLN A 130 -1.00 17.37 3.06
N GLY A 131 -1.44 17.54 1.82
CA GLY A 131 -1.25 18.74 1.01
C GLY A 131 -0.70 18.44 -0.38
N PHE A 132 -1.44 18.86 -1.42
CA PHE A 132 -1.08 18.62 -2.82
C PHE A 132 0.18 19.40 -3.25
N THR A 133 0.33 20.63 -2.79
CA THR A 133 1.52 21.45 -3.09
C THR A 133 2.80 20.76 -2.61
N ALA A 134 2.76 20.22 -1.41
CA ALA A 134 3.89 19.51 -0.81
C ALA A 134 4.30 18.27 -1.61
N VAL A 135 3.35 17.44 -2.04
CA VAL A 135 3.68 16.22 -2.79
C VAL A 135 4.22 16.54 -4.19
N PHE A 136 3.72 17.60 -4.84
CA PHE A 136 4.19 17.99 -6.17
C PHE A 136 5.62 18.55 -6.13
N GLU A 137 5.95 19.34 -5.12
CA GLU A 137 7.34 19.81 -4.91
C GLU A 137 8.25 18.62 -4.54
N ALA A 138 7.76 17.71 -3.70
CA ALA A 138 8.52 16.53 -3.32
C ALA A 138 8.84 15.62 -4.52
N ILE A 139 7.88 15.36 -5.41
CA ILE A 139 8.12 14.48 -6.57
C ILE A 139 9.02 15.13 -7.61
N ASP A 140 8.89 16.44 -7.85
CA ASP A 140 9.81 17.16 -8.75
C ASP A 140 11.25 17.07 -8.22
N SER A 141 11.44 17.30 -6.94
CA SER A 141 12.76 17.17 -6.29
C SER A 141 13.30 15.74 -6.31
N ALA A 142 12.45 14.75 -6.09
CA ALA A 142 12.81 13.34 -6.17
C ALA A 142 13.32 12.96 -7.58
N CYS A 143 12.59 13.35 -8.61
CA CYS A 143 12.96 13.07 -10.00
C CYS A 143 14.23 13.82 -10.46
N LYS A 144 14.51 14.98 -9.88
CA LYS A 144 15.75 15.72 -10.15
C LYS A 144 16.97 15.12 -9.43
N ALA A 145 16.75 14.47 -8.28
CA ALA A 145 17.82 13.91 -7.46
C ALA A 145 18.34 12.57 -7.98
N ALA A 146 17.49 11.76 -8.62
CA ALA A 146 17.88 10.42 -9.07
C ALA A 146 17.06 9.96 -10.29
N ASN A 147 17.59 8.96 -11.00
CA ASN A 147 16.90 8.37 -12.15
C ASN A 147 15.80 7.40 -11.68
N VAL A 148 14.60 7.91 -11.49
CA VAL A 148 13.42 7.18 -11.08
C VAL A 148 12.25 7.46 -12.03
N GLU A 149 11.30 6.51 -12.09
CA GLU A 149 10.07 6.64 -12.86
C GLU A 149 8.87 6.79 -11.94
N VAL A 150 8.01 7.77 -12.21
CA VAL A 150 6.75 7.96 -11.48
C VAL A 150 5.72 6.95 -11.98
N LEU A 151 5.22 6.09 -11.08
CA LEU A 151 4.17 5.12 -11.40
C LEU A 151 2.77 5.72 -11.31
N GLY A 152 2.59 6.71 -10.46
CA GLY A 152 1.31 7.37 -10.28
C GLY A 152 1.13 7.98 -8.90
N LYS A 153 -0.10 8.36 -8.62
CA LYS A 153 -0.51 8.95 -7.35
C LYS A 153 -1.81 8.34 -6.86
N GLU A 154 -1.96 8.27 -5.53
CA GLU A 154 -3.16 7.81 -4.85
C GLU A 154 -3.63 8.88 -3.86
N LYS A 155 -4.95 9.03 -3.76
CA LYS A 155 -5.60 9.95 -2.81
C LYS A 155 -6.40 9.13 -1.80
N LEU A 156 -6.30 9.49 -0.52
CA LEU A 156 -7.11 8.87 0.54
C LEU A 156 -8.25 9.78 1.04
N GLY A 157 -8.37 10.98 0.46
CA GLY A 157 -9.28 12.01 0.98
C GLY A 157 -8.59 12.92 2.00
N GLY A 158 -9.27 13.99 2.45
CA GLY A 158 -8.76 14.94 3.44
C GLY A 158 -7.41 15.58 3.14
N GLY A 159 -7.02 15.64 1.87
CA GLY A 159 -5.72 16.16 1.43
C GLY A 159 -4.56 15.15 1.52
N TYR A 160 -4.81 13.92 1.94
CA TYR A 160 -3.82 12.84 1.90
C TYR A 160 -3.58 12.40 0.46
N ILE A 161 -2.34 12.44 0.05
CA ILE A 161 -1.90 12.06 -1.29
C ILE A 161 -0.53 11.40 -1.23
N THR A 162 -0.40 10.29 -1.92
CA THR A 162 0.83 9.52 -2.04
C THR A 162 1.26 9.51 -3.49
N VAL A 163 2.54 9.79 -3.76
CA VAL A 163 3.16 9.52 -5.05
C VAL A 163 4.03 8.27 -4.93
N VAL A 164 3.95 7.43 -5.96
CA VAL A 164 4.72 6.19 -6.06
C VAL A 164 5.72 6.28 -7.20
N ILE A 165 6.97 5.99 -6.90
CA ILE A 165 8.09 5.93 -7.85
C ILE A 165 8.71 4.54 -7.87
N LYS A 166 9.38 4.19 -8.97
CA LYS A 166 10.17 2.96 -9.13
C LYS A 166 11.56 3.25 -9.67
N GLY A 167 12.47 2.33 -9.43
CA GLY A 167 13.84 2.36 -9.92
C GLY A 167 14.71 1.32 -9.25
N ASP A 168 16.03 1.45 -9.37
CA ASP A 168 16.93 0.68 -8.53
C ASP A 168 16.90 1.18 -7.07
N VAL A 169 17.35 0.35 -6.14
CA VAL A 169 17.22 0.63 -4.69
C VAL A 169 17.90 1.94 -4.29
N ALA A 170 19.11 2.18 -4.81
CA ALA A 170 19.89 3.37 -4.44
C ALA A 170 19.27 4.65 -5.01
N ALA A 171 18.81 4.60 -6.27
CA ALA A 171 18.13 5.73 -6.91
C ALA A 171 16.82 6.07 -6.20
N VAL A 172 16.00 5.07 -5.89
CA VAL A 172 14.72 5.28 -5.18
C VAL A 172 14.96 5.83 -3.78
N GLN A 173 16.00 5.36 -3.08
CA GLN A 173 16.36 5.87 -1.76
C GLN A 173 16.75 7.35 -1.81
N ALA A 174 17.67 7.71 -2.71
CA ALA A 174 18.08 9.10 -2.89
C ALA A 174 16.90 10.02 -3.30
N ALA A 175 16.02 9.52 -4.18
CA ALA A 175 14.83 10.25 -4.60
C ALA A 175 13.86 10.50 -3.45
N VAL A 176 13.54 9.47 -2.65
CA VAL A 176 12.64 9.62 -1.49
C VAL A 176 13.22 10.58 -0.46
N GLU A 177 14.51 10.48 -0.13
CA GLU A 177 15.18 11.39 0.80
C GLU A 177 15.11 12.85 0.33
N ALA A 178 15.42 13.09 -0.95
CA ALA A 178 15.34 14.43 -1.55
C ALA A 178 13.92 14.99 -1.53
N GLY A 179 12.93 14.16 -1.91
CA GLY A 179 11.53 14.55 -1.92
C GLY A 179 10.99 14.86 -0.53
N VAL A 180 11.24 13.99 0.44
CA VAL A 180 10.81 14.17 1.85
C VAL A 180 11.37 15.48 2.44
N THR A 181 12.63 15.80 2.16
CA THR A 181 13.27 17.04 2.64
C THR A 181 12.56 18.29 2.12
N LYS A 182 11.94 18.22 0.94
CA LYS A 182 11.26 19.36 0.30
C LYS A 182 9.84 19.60 0.76
N VAL A 183 9.22 18.65 1.44
CA VAL A 183 7.86 18.84 1.99
C VAL A 183 7.81 20.08 2.89
N GLY A 184 8.75 20.20 3.84
CA GLY A 184 8.97 21.40 4.64
C GLY A 184 7.70 22.04 5.19
N SER A 185 7.53 23.34 4.94
CA SER A 185 6.36 24.13 5.35
C SER A 185 5.18 24.08 4.35
N LEU A 186 5.33 23.40 3.21
CA LEU A 186 4.30 23.32 2.17
C LEU A 186 3.13 22.40 2.52
N GLY A 187 3.33 21.50 3.47
CA GLY A 187 2.33 20.55 3.94
C GLY A 187 2.87 19.68 5.07
N LYS A 188 2.08 18.70 5.47
CA LYS A 188 2.50 17.75 6.50
C LYS A 188 3.03 16.48 5.82
N LEU A 189 4.29 16.11 6.10
CA LEU A 189 4.80 14.79 5.76
C LEU A 189 4.05 13.73 6.60
N ILE A 190 3.49 12.74 5.93
CA ILE A 190 2.86 11.58 6.58
C ILE A 190 3.87 10.44 6.63
N ALA A 191 4.45 10.07 5.49
CA ALA A 191 5.48 9.05 5.41
C ALA A 191 6.34 9.22 4.16
N GLY A 192 7.61 8.80 4.25
CA GLY A 192 8.51 8.54 3.12
C GLY A 192 9.15 7.19 3.33
N HIS A 193 9.02 6.26 2.37
CA HIS A 193 9.55 4.90 2.54
C HIS A 193 9.95 4.26 1.23
N VAL A 194 10.89 3.31 1.32
CA VAL A 194 11.37 2.50 0.20
C VAL A 194 11.09 1.03 0.47
N ILE A 195 10.39 0.37 -0.43
CA ILE A 195 10.20 -1.07 -0.42
C ILE A 195 11.15 -1.69 -1.44
N ALA A 196 12.22 -2.33 -0.96
CA ALA A 196 13.10 -3.11 -1.82
C ALA A 196 12.47 -4.47 -2.12
N ARG A 197 12.54 -4.90 -3.39
CA ARG A 197 11.94 -6.16 -3.85
C ARG A 197 10.48 -6.28 -3.39
N PRO A 198 9.58 -5.38 -3.87
CA PRO A 198 8.20 -5.37 -3.44
C PRO A 198 7.52 -6.70 -3.77
N SER A 199 6.63 -7.13 -2.88
CA SER A 199 5.87 -8.37 -3.03
C SER A 199 4.85 -8.29 -4.15
N ALA A 200 4.40 -9.45 -4.64
CA ALA A 200 3.38 -9.52 -5.68
C ALA A 200 2.07 -8.85 -5.24
N ALA A 201 1.73 -8.95 -3.98
CA ALA A 201 0.57 -8.30 -3.40
C ALA A 201 0.64 -6.77 -3.56
N VAL A 202 1.76 -6.15 -3.19
CA VAL A 202 1.98 -4.71 -3.36
C VAL A 202 1.95 -4.30 -4.82
N LEU A 203 2.66 -5.03 -5.70
CA LEU A 203 2.68 -4.75 -7.15
C LEU A 203 1.29 -4.80 -7.80
N SER A 204 0.38 -5.64 -7.27
CA SER A 204 -0.98 -5.78 -7.79
C SER A 204 -1.87 -4.56 -7.53
N LEU A 205 -1.49 -3.72 -6.59
CA LEU A 205 -2.28 -2.59 -6.08
C LEU A 205 -1.74 -1.23 -6.49
N LEU A 206 -0.62 -1.19 -7.24
CA LEU A 206 0.00 0.05 -7.67
C LEU A 206 -0.96 0.93 -8.48
N PRO A 207 -0.88 2.25 -8.33
CA PRO A 207 -1.62 3.18 -9.17
C PRO A 207 -1.22 3.00 -10.64
N LYS A 208 -2.16 3.30 -11.52
CA LYS A 208 -1.91 3.38 -12.97
C LYS A 208 -1.94 4.84 -13.36
N LEU A 209 -0.92 5.29 -14.10
CA LEU A 209 -0.94 6.57 -14.80
C LEU A 209 -1.95 6.53 -15.95
#